data_129b15e4102efc9f81c4160617fcb681
#
_entry.id   129b15e4102efc9f81c4160617fcb681
#
_cell.length_a   1.000
_cell.length_b   1.000
_cell.length_c   1.000
_cell.angle_alpha   90.00
_cell.angle_beta   90.00
_cell.angle_gamma   90.00
#
_symmetry.space_group_name_H-M   'P 1'
#
loop_
_entity.id
_entity.type
_entity.pdbx_description
1 polymer ?
#
loop_
_entity_poly.entity_id
_entity_poly.type
_entity_poly.pdbx_seq_one_letter_code
_entity_poly.pdbx_strand_id
1 'polypeptide(L)'
;GGKIAFYTGILDQLKLSDDEAAMIMGHEMAHALREHARERLAKSQATSFGLSIASQLLGLGSLGDVAANLGTQLLTLKYSRDDETESDLVGLEIAARAGYKPEASVSLWQKMQAASGNGSPSFLSTHPSGANRIQELEANLPKVQQLYQQAAKS
;
A
#
# COMPACT_ATOMS: atom_id res chain seq x y z
N GLY A 1 3.72 -11.02 9.95
CA GLY A 1 2.49 -11.41 10.32
C GLY A 1 1.53 -10.43 10.95
N GLY A 2 0.76 -9.66 10.15
CA GLY A 2 -0.39 -8.89 10.63
C GLY A 2 -0.08 -7.65 11.48
N LYS A 3 1.17 -7.24 11.57
CA LYS A 3 1.57 -6.04 12.29
C LYS A 3 1.51 -4.84 11.33
N ILE A 4 0.83 -3.78 11.76
CA ILE A 4 0.74 -2.50 11.05
C ILE A 4 1.48 -1.46 11.90
N ALA A 5 2.31 -0.65 11.28
CA ALA A 5 2.99 0.48 11.91
C ALA A 5 2.53 1.78 11.27
N PHE A 6 2.20 2.75 12.09
CA PHE A 6 1.85 4.10 11.65
C PHE A 6 2.98 5.05 12.05
N TYR A 7 3.55 5.73 11.09
CA TYR A 7 4.56 6.75 11.36
C TYR A 7 3.87 8.09 11.64
N THR A 8 4.12 8.66 12.80
CA THR A 8 3.54 9.97 13.20
C THR A 8 3.87 11.07 12.18
N GLY A 9 5.02 10.99 11.53
CA GLY A 9 5.42 11.97 10.52
C GLY A 9 4.42 12.15 9.39
N ILE A 10 3.70 11.11 8.95
CA ILE A 10 2.70 11.26 7.89
C ILE A 10 1.46 12.01 8.39
N LEU A 11 1.07 11.77 9.65
CA LEU A 11 -0.07 12.45 10.28
C LEU A 11 0.19 13.95 10.38
N ASP A 12 1.38 14.31 10.87
CA ASP A 12 1.77 15.71 11.10
C ASP A 12 2.04 16.46 9.78
N GLN A 13 2.75 15.82 8.85
CA GLN A 13 3.14 16.42 7.57
C GLN A 13 1.93 16.74 6.68
N LEU A 14 0.95 15.83 6.65
CA LEU A 14 -0.26 15.98 5.84
C LEU A 14 -1.44 16.56 6.62
N LYS A 15 -1.30 16.77 7.93
CA LYS A 15 -2.38 17.22 8.82
C LYS A 15 -3.65 16.40 8.59
N LEU A 16 -3.51 15.08 8.74
CA LEU A 16 -4.59 14.15 8.48
C LEU A 16 -5.68 14.24 9.54
N SER A 17 -6.92 14.20 9.11
CA SER A 17 -8.07 13.95 9.98
C SER A 17 -8.12 12.49 10.42
N ASP A 18 -8.94 12.18 11.44
CA ASP A 18 -9.16 10.80 11.89
C ASP A 18 -9.71 9.92 10.76
N ASP A 19 -10.63 10.46 9.95
CA ASP A 19 -11.18 9.76 8.79
C ASP A 19 -10.09 9.44 7.75
N GLU A 20 -9.19 10.37 7.46
CA GLU A 20 -8.06 10.16 6.52
C GLU A 20 -7.04 9.17 7.09
N ALA A 21 -6.75 9.24 8.38
CA ALA A 21 -5.88 8.27 9.05
C ALA A 21 -6.49 6.87 9.02
N ALA A 22 -7.81 6.75 9.20
CA ALA A 22 -8.53 5.49 9.08
C ALA A 22 -8.47 4.91 7.66
N MET A 23 -8.46 5.74 6.61
CA MET A 23 -8.26 5.27 5.23
C MET A 23 -6.88 4.65 5.02
N ILE A 24 -5.81 5.25 5.57
CA ILE A 24 -4.48 4.64 5.54
C ILE A 24 -4.48 3.33 6.32
N MET A 25 -5.07 3.29 7.51
CA MET A 25 -5.14 2.06 8.31
C MET A 25 -5.87 0.94 7.56
N GLY A 26 -7.01 1.26 6.94
CA GLY A 26 -7.77 0.31 6.11
C GLY A 26 -6.95 -0.21 4.93
N HIS A 27 -6.20 0.66 4.26
CA HIS A 27 -5.29 0.30 3.17
C HIS A 27 -4.19 -0.68 3.63
N GLU A 28 -3.54 -0.40 4.75
CA GLU A 28 -2.53 -1.31 5.32
C GLU A 28 -3.15 -2.65 5.76
N MET A 29 -4.35 -2.62 6.34
CA MET A 29 -5.09 -3.84 6.68
C MET A 29 -5.40 -4.67 5.44
N ALA A 30 -5.77 -4.03 4.34
CA ALA A 30 -6.05 -4.71 3.07
C ALA A 30 -4.79 -5.41 2.53
N HIS A 31 -3.63 -4.74 2.54
CA HIS A 31 -2.36 -5.39 2.18
C HIS A 31 -2.06 -6.63 3.02
N ALA A 32 -2.33 -6.55 4.33
CA ALA A 32 -2.14 -7.69 5.24
C ALA A 32 -3.11 -8.83 4.97
N LEU A 33 -4.39 -8.51 4.75
CA LEU A 33 -5.46 -9.50 4.47
C LEU A 33 -5.27 -10.20 3.12
N ARG A 34 -4.81 -9.47 2.11
CA ARG A 34 -4.53 -9.98 0.77
C ARG A 34 -3.16 -10.63 0.64
N GLU A 35 -2.38 -10.65 1.72
CA GLU A 35 -1.03 -11.22 1.75
C GLU A 35 -0.09 -10.66 0.66
N HIS A 36 -0.30 -9.42 0.18
CA HIS A 36 0.48 -8.81 -0.88
C HIS A 36 1.99 -8.84 -0.63
N ALA A 37 2.41 -8.62 0.62
CA ALA A 37 3.82 -8.72 0.99
C ALA A 37 4.38 -10.14 0.80
N ARG A 38 3.57 -11.18 1.11
CA ARG A 38 3.95 -12.58 0.93
C ARG A 38 4.04 -12.97 -0.54
N GLU A 39 3.07 -12.53 -1.33
CA GLU A 39 3.07 -12.77 -2.78
C GLU A 39 4.27 -12.10 -3.45
N ARG A 40 4.56 -10.87 -3.08
CA ARG A 40 5.72 -10.12 -3.55
C ARG A 40 7.03 -10.80 -3.20
N LEU A 41 7.13 -11.32 -1.96
CA LEU A 41 8.28 -12.09 -1.51
C LEU A 41 8.46 -13.37 -2.33
N ALA A 42 7.38 -14.10 -2.58
CA ALA A 42 7.42 -15.33 -3.37
C ALA A 42 7.85 -15.04 -4.83
N LYS A 43 7.33 -13.99 -5.45
CA LYS A 43 7.74 -13.54 -6.81
C LYS A 43 9.22 -13.15 -6.85
N SER A 44 9.69 -12.41 -5.84
CA SER A 44 11.10 -12.01 -5.73
C SER A 44 12.03 -13.22 -5.57
N GLN A 45 11.68 -14.16 -4.70
CA GLN A 45 12.46 -15.39 -4.50
C GLN A 45 12.49 -16.25 -5.75
N ALA A 46 11.38 -16.42 -6.46
CA ALA A 46 11.32 -17.16 -7.70
C ALA A 46 12.22 -16.53 -8.78
N THR A 47 12.20 -15.19 -8.90
CA THR A 47 13.07 -14.47 -9.84
C THR A 47 14.54 -14.61 -9.48
N SER A 48 14.89 -14.50 -8.21
CA SER A 48 16.28 -14.63 -7.75
C SER A 48 16.81 -16.05 -7.86
N PHE A 49 15.95 -17.05 -7.62
CA PHE A 49 16.32 -18.45 -7.84
C PHE A 49 16.60 -18.72 -9.32
N GLY A 50 15.75 -18.21 -10.22
CA GLY A 50 15.98 -18.28 -11.66
C GLY A 50 17.26 -17.59 -12.11
N LEU A 51 17.54 -16.37 -11.59
CA LEU A 51 18.77 -15.64 -11.87
C LEU A 51 20.01 -16.35 -11.30
N SER A 52 19.90 -16.96 -10.12
CA SER A 52 20.99 -17.74 -9.50
C SER A 52 21.36 -18.96 -10.33
N ILE A 53 20.37 -19.71 -10.82
CA ILE A 53 20.61 -20.84 -11.72
C ILE A 53 21.26 -20.35 -13.02
N ALA A 54 20.76 -19.29 -13.61
CA ALA A 54 21.34 -18.72 -14.83
C ALA A 54 22.78 -18.25 -14.62
N SER A 55 23.06 -17.57 -13.48
CA SER A 55 24.43 -17.11 -13.17
C SER A 55 25.41 -18.26 -12.92
N GLN A 56 24.97 -19.37 -12.31
CA GLN A 56 25.77 -20.56 -12.13
C GLN A 56 26.07 -21.23 -13.48
N LEU A 57 25.09 -21.35 -14.36
CA LEU A 57 25.25 -21.92 -15.71
C LEU A 57 26.19 -21.09 -16.57
N LEU A 58 26.22 -19.77 -16.35
CA LEU A 58 27.06 -18.82 -17.09
C LEU A 58 28.40 -18.52 -16.38
N GLY A 59 28.63 -19.05 -15.18
CA GLY A 59 29.89 -18.85 -14.43
C GLY A 59 30.05 -17.42 -13.86
N LEU A 60 28.96 -16.68 -13.59
CA LEU A 60 28.98 -15.25 -13.31
C LEU A 60 28.96 -14.86 -11.82
N GLY A 61 29.27 -15.75 -10.86
CA GLY A 61 29.46 -15.35 -9.47
C GLY A 61 28.85 -16.25 -8.38
N SER A 62 29.11 -15.91 -7.11
CA SER A 62 28.74 -16.71 -5.94
C SER A 62 27.31 -16.46 -5.44
N LEU A 63 26.65 -17.52 -4.96
CA LEU A 63 25.31 -17.48 -4.35
C LEU A 63 25.18 -16.52 -3.15
N GLY A 64 26.30 -16.20 -2.49
CA GLY A 64 26.31 -15.30 -1.32
C GLY A 64 25.90 -13.87 -1.63
N ASP A 65 26.31 -13.33 -2.76
CA ASP A 65 25.99 -11.95 -3.15
C ASP A 65 24.52 -11.79 -3.57
N VAL A 66 23.92 -12.86 -4.12
CA VAL A 66 22.50 -12.89 -4.47
C VAL A 66 21.63 -12.89 -3.23
N ALA A 67 21.97 -13.64 -2.19
CA ALA A 67 21.21 -13.71 -0.95
C ALA A 67 21.25 -12.39 -0.13
N ALA A 68 22.41 -11.71 -0.11
CA ALA A 68 22.57 -10.42 0.57
C ALA A 68 21.77 -9.31 -0.13
N ASN A 69 21.73 -9.29 -1.46
CA ASN A 69 20.92 -8.34 -2.23
C ASN A 69 19.42 -8.58 -2.11
N LEU A 70 18.96 -9.81 -1.90
CA LEU A 70 17.56 -10.16 -1.68
C LEU A 70 16.98 -9.53 -0.41
N GLY A 71 17.71 -9.56 0.70
CA GLY A 71 17.27 -8.98 1.96
C GLY A 71 17.06 -7.46 1.87
N THR A 72 17.93 -6.77 1.15
CA THR A 72 17.85 -5.32 0.91
C THR A 72 16.74 -4.96 -0.10
N GLN A 73 16.54 -5.76 -1.13
CA GLN A 73 15.46 -5.54 -2.10
C GLN A 73 14.06 -5.70 -1.50
N LEU A 74 13.88 -6.61 -0.54
CA LEU A 74 12.59 -6.81 0.13
C LEU A 74 12.10 -5.57 0.89
N LEU A 75 13.03 -4.81 1.46
CA LEU A 75 12.72 -3.56 2.17
C LEU A 75 12.40 -2.39 1.24
N THR A 76 12.79 -2.50 -0.03
CA THR A 76 12.67 -1.41 -1.03
C THR A 76 11.68 -1.71 -2.15
N LEU A 77 11.11 -2.94 -2.20
CA LEU A 77 10.14 -3.31 -3.22
C LEU A 77 8.84 -2.50 -3.05
N LYS A 78 8.50 -1.75 -4.08
CA LYS A 78 7.20 -1.09 -4.18
C LYS A 78 6.11 -2.11 -4.46
N TYR A 79 4.92 -1.87 -3.93
CA TYR A 79 3.72 -2.63 -4.31
C TYR A 79 3.41 -2.39 -5.79
N SER A 80 2.77 -3.36 -6.42
CA SER A 80 2.28 -3.19 -7.78
C SER A 80 1.10 -2.21 -7.80
N ARG A 81 0.80 -1.64 -8.97
CA ARG A 81 -0.37 -0.76 -9.11
C ARG A 81 -1.69 -1.49 -8.83
N ASP A 82 -1.74 -2.78 -9.16
CA ASP A 82 -2.92 -3.61 -8.93
C ASP A 82 -3.10 -3.89 -7.44
N ASP A 83 -2.01 -4.21 -6.70
CA ASP A 83 -2.04 -4.37 -5.23
C ASP A 83 -2.51 -3.08 -4.54
N GLU A 84 -2.04 -1.92 -5.03
CA GLU A 84 -2.43 -0.62 -4.50
C GLU A 84 -3.90 -0.32 -4.74
N THR A 85 -4.40 -0.57 -5.95
CA THR A 85 -5.81 -0.37 -6.29
C THR A 85 -6.70 -1.30 -5.48
N GLU A 86 -6.34 -2.57 -5.35
CA GLU A 86 -7.08 -3.51 -4.51
C GLU A 86 -7.09 -3.09 -3.05
N SER A 87 -5.94 -2.65 -2.53
CA SER A 87 -5.83 -2.20 -1.14
C SER A 87 -6.61 -0.92 -0.88
N ASP A 88 -6.66 0.00 -1.83
CA ASP A 88 -7.51 1.18 -1.73
C ASP A 88 -8.99 0.83 -1.64
N LEU A 89 -9.49 -0.06 -2.50
CA LEU A 89 -10.91 -0.40 -2.54
C LEU A 89 -11.34 -1.25 -1.33
N VAL A 90 -10.54 -2.24 -0.95
CA VAL A 90 -10.80 -3.05 0.24
C VAL A 90 -10.65 -2.20 1.51
N GLY A 91 -9.63 -1.35 1.58
CA GLY A 91 -9.42 -0.43 2.70
C GLY A 91 -10.54 0.59 2.86
N LEU A 92 -11.05 1.14 1.74
CA LEU A 92 -12.22 2.02 1.71
C LEU A 92 -13.45 1.33 2.32
N GLU A 93 -13.71 0.08 1.96
CA GLU A 93 -14.82 -0.69 2.52
C GLU A 93 -14.63 -0.95 4.03
N ILE A 94 -13.44 -1.34 4.46
CA ILE A 94 -13.12 -1.56 5.88
C ILE A 94 -13.37 -0.30 6.68
N ALA A 95 -12.87 0.85 6.24
CA ALA A 95 -13.01 2.11 6.94
C ALA A 95 -14.49 2.57 6.98
N ALA A 96 -15.23 2.42 5.88
CA ALA A 96 -16.65 2.74 5.84
C ALA A 96 -17.48 1.88 6.81
N ARG A 97 -17.20 0.57 6.90
CA ARG A 97 -17.82 -0.35 7.87
C ARG A 97 -17.48 0.00 9.33
N ALA A 98 -16.33 0.63 9.55
CA ALA A 98 -15.91 1.12 10.86
C ALA A 98 -16.49 2.51 11.19
N GLY A 99 -17.29 3.11 10.32
CA GLY A 99 -17.97 4.39 10.54
C GLY A 99 -17.14 5.63 10.20
N TYR A 100 -16.05 5.46 9.42
CA TYR A 100 -15.27 6.58 8.91
C TYR A 100 -15.76 7.02 7.54
N LYS A 101 -15.72 8.34 7.28
CA LYS A 101 -16.27 8.96 6.08
C LYS A 101 -15.55 8.51 4.81
N PRO A 102 -16.22 7.86 3.85
CA PRO A 102 -15.58 7.35 2.63
C PRO A 102 -14.88 8.43 1.79
N GLU A 103 -15.42 9.66 1.77
CA GLU A 103 -14.88 10.79 1.02
C GLU A 103 -13.46 11.17 1.47
N ALA A 104 -13.08 10.81 2.69
CA ALA A 104 -11.75 11.02 3.24
C ALA A 104 -10.67 10.25 2.45
N SER A 105 -11.03 9.17 1.75
CA SER A 105 -10.11 8.46 0.86
C SER A 105 -9.64 9.34 -0.31
N VAL A 106 -10.53 10.14 -0.87
CA VAL A 106 -10.22 11.07 -1.96
C VAL A 106 -9.37 12.24 -1.45
N SER A 107 -9.77 12.88 -0.36
CA SER A 107 -9.02 14.01 0.21
C SER A 107 -7.62 13.60 0.67
N LEU A 108 -7.45 12.39 1.20
CA LEU A 108 -6.16 11.82 1.55
C LEU A 108 -5.23 11.78 0.33
N TRP A 109 -5.69 11.21 -0.79
CA TRP A 109 -4.87 11.09 -1.99
C TRP A 109 -4.60 12.43 -2.67
N GLN A 110 -5.51 13.39 -2.56
CA GLN A 110 -5.26 14.77 -2.99
C GLN A 110 -4.13 15.41 -2.16
N LYS A 111 -4.12 15.23 -0.84
CA LYS A 111 -3.03 15.69 0.04
C LYS A 111 -1.71 14.98 -0.29
N MET A 112 -1.73 13.66 -0.52
CA MET A 112 -0.56 12.89 -0.93
C MET A 112 0.04 13.39 -2.24
N GLN A 113 -0.80 13.66 -3.24
CA GLN A 113 -0.35 14.22 -4.52
C GLN A 113 0.23 15.62 -4.38
N ALA A 114 -0.41 16.49 -3.60
CA ALA A 114 0.09 17.84 -3.34
C ALA A 114 1.46 17.82 -2.62
N ALA A 115 1.70 16.83 -1.76
CA ALA A 115 2.95 16.66 -1.03
C ALA A 115 4.03 15.91 -1.82
N SER A 116 3.73 15.36 -3.01
CA SER A 116 4.68 14.55 -3.79
C SER A 116 5.78 15.34 -4.53
N GLY A 117 5.99 16.60 -4.15
CA GLY A 117 7.13 17.43 -4.55
C GLY A 117 8.30 17.34 -3.56
N ASN A 118 8.80 18.51 -3.13
CA ASN A 118 9.84 18.61 -2.10
C ASN A 118 9.34 18.06 -0.77
N GLY A 119 9.95 16.96 -0.30
CA GLY A 119 9.60 16.34 0.99
C GLY A 119 8.46 15.32 0.91
N SER A 120 8.36 14.60 -0.19
CA SER A 120 7.40 13.52 -0.39
C SER A 120 7.30 12.60 0.85
N PRO A 121 6.08 12.28 1.35
CA PRO A 121 5.93 11.36 2.47
C PRO A 121 6.61 10.03 2.20
N SER A 122 7.29 9.47 3.20
CA SER A 122 7.97 8.16 3.10
C SER A 122 7.02 7.02 2.66
N PHE A 123 5.73 7.17 2.96
CA PHE A 123 4.66 6.28 2.51
C PHE A 123 4.67 6.08 0.98
N LEU A 124 4.87 7.15 0.20
CA LEU A 124 4.90 7.07 -1.27
C LEU A 124 6.14 6.33 -1.82
N SER A 125 7.13 6.05 -1.00
CA SER A 125 8.30 5.25 -1.42
C SER A 125 7.96 3.78 -1.66
N THR A 126 7.04 3.22 -0.89
CA THR A 126 6.55 1.84 -0.98
C THR A 126 5.18 1.73 -1.63
N HIS A 127 4.35 2.78 -1.54
CA HIS A 127 2.99 2.89 -2.08
C HIS A 127 2.95 3.95 -3.19
N PRO A 128 3.24 3.59 -4.44
CA PRO A 128 3.31 4.56 -5.53
C PRO A 128 1.95 5.22 -5.80
N SER A 129 1.97 6.53 -5.95
CA SER A 129 0.81 7.27 -6.45
C SER A 129 0.53 6.87 -7.89
N GLY A 130 -0.66 6.36 -8.18
CA GLY A 130 -1.15 6.10 -9.53
C GLY A 130 -2.07 7.23 -9.99
N ALA A 131 -1.99 7.60 -11.27
CA ALA A 131 -2.82 8.68 -11.83
C ALA A 131 -4.34 8.41 -11.69
N ASN A 132 -4.74 7.14 -11.60
CA ASN A 132 -6.15 6.73 -11.58
C ASN A 132 -6.70 6.43 -10.18
N ARG A 133 -5.87 6.45 -9.11
CA ARG A 133 -6.32 6.04 -7.76
C ARG A 133 -7.49 6.88 -7.26
N ILE A 134 -7.44 8.20 -7.42
CA ILE A 134 -8.53 9.11 -7.03
C ILE A 134 -9.81 8.78 -7.82
N GLN A 135 -9.72 8.60 -9.13
CA GLN A 135 -10.88 8.28 -9.97
C GLN A 135 -11.52 6.95 -9.58
N GLU A 136 -10.70 5.92 -9.31
CA GLU A 136 -11.18 4.61 -8.85
C GLU A 136 -11.88 4.72 -7.49
N LEU A 137 -11.34 5.49 -6.55
CA LEU A 137 -11.97 5.75 -5.27
C LEU A 137 -13.30 6.47 -5.44
N GLU A 138 -13.34 7.57 -6.20
CA GLU A 138 -14.56 8.34 -6.47
C GLU A 138 -15.66 7.46 -7.09
N ALA A 139 -15.32 6.60 -8.05
CA ALA A 139 -16.25 5.67 -8.69
C ALA A 139 -16.82 4.62 -7.72
N ASN A 140 -16.11 4.32 -6.63
CA ASN A 140 -16.51 3.32 -5.64
C ASN A 140 -17.16 3.92 -4.37
N LEU A 141 -17.10 5.24 -4.16
CA LEU A 141 -17.78 5.88 -3.01
C LEU A 141 -19.25 5.49 -2.87
N PRO A 142 -20.09 5.49 -3.94
CA PRO A 142 -21.50 5.14 -3.81
C PRO A 142 -21.73 3.72 -3.28
N LYS A 143 -20.82 2.78 -3.59
CA LYS A 143 -20.93 1.38 -3.16
C LYS A 143 -20.76 1.19 -1.65
N VAL A 144 -19.94 2.02 -1.02
CA VAL A 144 -19.64 1.93 0.42
C VAL A 144 -20.46 2.88 1.27
N GLN A 145 -21.20 3.81 0.66
CA GLN A 145 -22.00 4.81 1.37
C GLN A 145 -23.06 4.18 2.29
N GLN A 146 -23.68 3.08 1.85
CA GLN A 146 -24.65 2.38 2.69
C GLN A 146 -23.99 1.74 3.91
N LEU A 147 -22.79 1.18 3.75
CA LEU A 147 -22.02 0.58 4.85
C LEU A 147 -21.68 1.62 5.90
N TYR A 148 -21.20 2.78 5.47
CA TYR A 148 -20.92 3.91 6.34
C TYR A 148 -22.17 4.38 7.11
N GLN A 149 -23.32 4.55 6.41
CA GLN A 149 -24.57 4.97 7.03
C GLN A 149 -25.11 3.96 8.06
N GLN A 150 -24.88 2.68 7.84
CA GLN A 150 -25.25 1.63 8.79
C GLN A 150 -24.37 1.69 10.05
N ALA A 151 -23.06 1.85 9.90
CA ALA A 151 -22.11 1.95 10.99
C ALA A 151 -22.34 3.22 11.84
N ALA A 152 -22.66 4.35 11.21
CA ALA A 152 -22.94 5.62 11.89
C ALA A 152 -24.24 5.61 12.73
N LYS A 153 -25.10 4.61 12.56
CA LYS A 153 -26.36 4.44 13.33
C LYS A 153 -26.24 3.44 14.48
N SER A 154 -25.09 2.77 14.59
CA SER A 154 -24.81 1.79 15.66
C SER A 154 -24.12 2.44 16.83
#